data_aa31a9c475383058e277530d3bc97a76
#
_entry.id   aa31a9c475383058e277530d3bc97a76
#
_cell.length_a   1.000
_cell.length_b   1.000
_cell.length_c   1.000
_cell.angle_alpha   90.00
_cell.angle_beta   90.00
_cell.angle_gamma   90.00
#
_symmetry.space_group_name_H-M   'P 1'
#
loop_
_entity.id
_entity.type
_entity.pdbx_description
1 polymer ?
#
loop_
_entity_poly.entity_id
_entity_poly.type
_entity_poly.pdbx_seq_one_letter_code
_entity_poly.pdbx_strand_id
1 'polypeptide(L)'
;MPDYMSNITQLVQTKGAAMSDILREGGYMLLCAFGSLVSAFIVGYFTSSISASFSYRTRGKLFRKVEDISTYEIKKFSPSSLITRTTNDITQIEFLIAMGLTLMIKAPITAVWAVTKIVNKSIEWSILTGVAVLVLLITIGIIMIIVMPKFKIVQELLDKVNMVTRENLTGIRVVRAFNAEEYQEDKFEGINNKLTKQQIFNQTAFNYLNPIMYLVMYFLTLGIYFIGAILINDAGMGDKIVLFGNMIVFSSYAMQVIMSFLMLAMIFMMLPRASVSAKRINEVLDSDHGNRSSRN
;
A
#
# COMPACT_ATOMS: atom_id res chain seq x y z
N MET A 1 4.56 24.22 -3.68
CA MET A 1 5.77 24.13 -4.50
C MET A 1 5.50 24.33 -6.00
N PRO A 2 4.65 23.56 -6.70
CA PRO A 2 4.46 23.76 -8.15
C PRO A 2 4.05 25.16 -8.56
N ASP A 3 3.19 25.85 -7.78
CA ASP A 3 2.76 27.21 -8.08
C ASP A 3 3.93 28.22 -8.05
N TYR A 4 4.82 28.12 -7.07
CA TYR A 4 6.04 28.96 -7.00
C TYR A 4 6.98 28.68 -8.17
N MET A 5 7.08 27.43 -8.61
CA MET A 5 7.87 27.07 -9.80
C MET A 5 7.31 27.71 -11.08
N SER A 6 5.98 27.79 -11.20
CA SER A 6 5.33 28.51 -12.29
C SER A 6 5.67 30.01 -12.26
N ASN A 7 5.59 30.61 -11.06
CA ASN A 7 5.91 32.03 -10.89
C ASN A 7 7.38 32.33 -11.29
N ILE A 8 8.32 31.48 -10.86
CA ILE A 8 9.73 31.61 -11.26
C ILE A 8 9.87 31.49 -12.77
N THR A 9 9.21 30.50 -13.39
CA THR A 9 9.26 30.31 -14.85
C THR A 9 8.73 31.54 -15.60
N GLN A 10 7.64 32.13 -15.13
CA GLN A 10 7.08 33.36 -15.70
C GLN A 10 8.03 34.58 -15.53
N LEU A 11 8.60 34.73 -14.33
CA LEU A 11 9.56 35.80 -14.05
C LEU A 11 10.81 35.70 -14.93
N VAL A 12 11.39 34.50 -15.09
CA VAL A 12 12.59 34.29 -15.94
C VAL A 12 12.32 34.61 -17.41
N GLN A 13 11.08 34.38 -17.90
CA GLN A 13 10.70 34.65 -19.29
C GLN A 13 10.31 36.13 -19.51
N THR A 14 10.04 36.88 -18.45
CA THR A 14 9.67 38.30 -18.53
C THR A 14 10.91 39.17 -18.60
N LYS A 15 11.06 39.92 -19.71
CA LYS A 15 12.19 40.87 -19.86
C LYS A 15 12.13 41.94 -18.77
N GLY A 16 13.19 42.05 -17.97
CA GLY A 16 13.31 43.05 -16.94
C GLY A 16 12.88 42.61 -15.54
N ALA A 17 12.58 41.34 -15.32
CA ALA A 17 12.34 40.82 -13.98
C ALA A 17 13.57 40.98 -13.07
N ALA A 18 13.35 41.49 -11.86
CA ALA A 18 14.45 41.69 -10.91
C ALA A 18 14.89 40.32 -10.34
N MET A 19 16.19 40.10 -10.21
CA MET A 19 16.74 38.87 -9.58
C MET A 19 16.20 38.68 -8.16
N SER A 20 15.89 39.75 -7.44
CA SER A 20 15.29 39.74 -6.11
C SER A 20 13.95 39.04 -6.06
N ASP A 21 13.11 39.16 -7.11
CA ASP A 21 11.80 38.53 -7.17
C ASP A 21 11.92 37.01 -7.40
N ILE A 22 12.86 36.60 -8.25
CA ILE A 22 13.18 35.18 -8.47
C ILE A 22 13.72 34.53 -7.20
N LEU A 23 14.63 35.21 -6.49
CA LEU A 23 15.18 34.73 -5.23
C LEU A 23 14.11 34.64 -4.13
N ARG A 24 13.14 35.56 -4.12
CA ARG A 24 12.02 35.54 -3.16
C ARG A 24 11.11 34.33 -3.38
N GLU A 25 10.70 34.06 -4.62
CA GLU A 25 9.89 32.88 -4.95
C GLU A 25 10.65 31.56 -4.67
N GLY A 26 11.96 31.52 -4.98
CA GLY A 26 12.86 30.44 -4.62
C GLY A 26 12.95 30.21 -3.11
N GLY A 27 13.03 31.35 -2.34
CA GLY A 27 12.99 31.31 -0.88
C GLY A 27 11.69 30.69 -0.33
N TYR A 28 10.53 31.04 -0.89
CA TYR A 28 9.26 30.41 -0.53
C TYR A 28 9.22 28.91 -0.87
N MET A 29 9.80 28.51 -2.00
CA MET A 29 9.94 27.08 -2.31
C MET A 29 10.78 26.35 -1.26
N LEU A 30 11.91 26.91 -0.84
CA LEU A 30 12.76 26.33 0.20
C LEU A 30 12.03 26.25 1.55
N LEU A 31 11.30 27.30 1.93
CA LEU A 31 10.48 27.29 3.15
C LEU A 31 9.41 26.19 3.11
N CYS A 32 8.72 26.02 1.97
CA CYS A 32 7.75 24.95 1.79
C CYS A 32 8.42 23.56 1.85
N ALA A 33 9.62 23.40 1.27
CA ALA A 33 10.39 22.16 1.34
C ALA A 33 10.78 21.83 2.78
N PHE A 34 11.30 22.81 3.50
CA PHE A 34 11.67 22.67 4.89
C PHE A 34 10.47 22.36 5.78
N GLY A 35 9.35 23.05 5.59
CA GLY A 35 8.09 22.77 6.27
C GLY A 35 7.58 21.35 6.01
N SER A 36 7.69 20.87 4.77
CA SER A 36 7.35 19.51 4.40
C SER A 36 8.26 18.48 5.09
N LEU A 37 9.57 18.75 5.16
CA LEU A 37 10.54 17.92 5.86
C LEU A 37 10.21 17.81 7.35
N VAL A 38 10.00 18.94 8.02
CA VAL A 38 9.63 18.97 9.45
C VAL A 38 8.33 18.21 9.70
N SER A 39 7.32 18.44 8.85
CA SER A 39 6.04 17.72 8.96
C SER A 39 6.21 16.22 8.77
N ALA A 40 7.08 15.78 7.85
CA ALA A 40 7.35 14.35 7.63
C ALA A 40 8.02 13.70 8.86
N PHE A 41 8.97 14.41 9.52
CA PHE A 41 9.56 13.93 10.78
C PHE A 41 8.52 13.83 11.91
N ILE A 42 7.67 14.83 12.05
CA ILE A 42 6.60 14.82 13.07
C ILE A 42 5.65 13.65 12.85
N VAL A 43 5.15 13.48 11.62
CA VAL A 43 4.26 12.38 11.27
C VAL A 43 4.96 11.03 11.47
N GLY A 44 6.21 10.88 11.03
CA GLY A 44 7.00 9.66 11.23
C GLY A 44 7.17 9.30 12.71
N TYR A 45 7.48 10.28 13.54
CA TYR A 45 7.60 10.07 14.99
C TYR A 45 6.29 9.63 15.64
N PHE A 46 5.18 10.33 15.34
CA PHE A 46 3.89 9.98 15.94
C PHE A 46 3.36 8.64 15.45
N THR A 47 3.47 8.33 14.16
CA THR A 47 3.01 7.04 13.63
C THR A 47 3.84 5.88 14.18
N SER A 48 5.15 6.03 14.29
CA SER A 48 6.02 5.03 14.90
C SER A 48 5.72 4.85 16.40
N SER A 49 5.51 5.94 17.13
CA SER A 49 5.16 5.89 18.55
C SER A 49 3.79 5.23 18.79
N ILE A 50 2.79 5.54 17.96
CA ILE A 50 1.45 4.93 18.04
C ILE A 50 1.53 3.44 17.74
N SER A 51 2.20 3.03 16.66
CA SER A 51 2.31 1.62 16.27
C SER A 51 3.08 0.79 17.30
N ALA A 52 4.20 1.31 17.78
CA ALA A 52 4.99 0.64 18.82
C ALA A 52 4.23 0.54 20.16
N SER A 53 3.51 1.61 20.56
CA SER A 53 2.69 1.59 21.78
C SER A 53 1.52 0.60 21.67
N PHE A 54 0.89 0.50 20.50
CA PHE A 54 -0.12 -0.50 20.23
C PHE A 54 0.45 -1.91 20.35
N SER A 55 1.59 -2.17 19.72
CA SER A 55 2.29 -3.45 19.75
C SER A 55 2.66 -3.85 21.18
N TYR A 56 3.26 -2.94 21.93
CA TYR A 56 3.62 -3.15 23.34
C TYR A 56 2.39 -3.53 24.20
N ARG A 57 1.31 -2.75 24.09
CA ARG A 57 0.09 -2.99 24.87
C ARG A 57 -0.59 -4.31 24.49
N THR A 58 -0.62 -4.63 23.19
CA THR A 58 -1.25 -5.85 22.68
C THR A 58 -0.46 -7.09 23.10
N ARG A 59 0.89 -7.05 23.00
CA ARG A 59 1.74 -8.14 23.51
C ARG A 59 1.54 -8.38 24.99
N GLY A 60 1.52 -7.30 25.80
CA GLY A 60 1.30 -7.43 27.23
C GLY A 60 -0.08 -7.94 27.61
N LYS A 61 -1.14 -7.55 26.87
CA LYS A 61 -2.49 -8.10 27.06
C LYS A 61 -2.56 -9.57 26.68
N LEU A 62 -1.99 -9.93 25.53
CA LEU A 62 -2.01 -11.30 25.03
C LEU A 62 -1.22 -12.24 25.94
N PHE A 63 -0.03 -11.82 26.40
CA PHE A 63 0.79 -12.59 27.32
C PHE A 63 0.03 -12.88 28.64
N ARG A 64 -0.53 -11.85 29.27
CA ARG A 64 -1.34 -12.01 30.48
C ARG A 64 -2.55 -12.90 30.27
N LYS A 65 -3.21 -12.77 29.13
CA LYS A 65 -4.37 -13.60 28.79
C LYS A 65 -3.96 -15.07 28.67
N VAL A 66 -2.82 -15.38 28.01
CA VAL A 66 -2.31 -16.76 27.88
C VAL A 66 -1.98 -17.38 29.26
N GLU A 67 -1.50 -16.60 30.21
CA GLU A 67 -1.28 -17.09 31.60
C GLU A 67 -2.57 -17.29 32.38
N ASP A 68 -3.63 -16.53 32.08
CA ASP A 68 -4.92 -16.59 32.77
C ASP A 68 -5.90 -17.61 32.18
N ILE A 69 -5.63 -18.12 30.98
CA ILE A 69 -6.48 -19.12 30.28
C ILE A 69 -6.40 -20.47 30.97
N SER A 70 -7.52 -21.19 31.03
CA SER A 70 -7.56 -22.56 31.58
C SER A 70 -6.72 -23.54 30.76
N THR A 71 -6.20 -24.59 31.37
CA THR A 71 -5.44 -25.66 30.72
C THR A 71 -6.26 -26.36 29.63
N TYR A 72 -7.59 -26.36 29.74
CA TYR A 72 -8.49 -26.91 28.75
C TYR A 72 -8.54 -26.04 27.48
N GLU A 73 -8.66 -24.72 27.65
CA GLU A 73 -8.69 -23.77 26.55
C GLU A 73 -7.33 -23.66 25.82
N ILE A 74 -6.21 -23.70 26.57
CA ILE A 74 -4.85 -23.71 25.99
C ILE A 74 -4.65 -24.88 25.02
N LYS A 75 -5.25 -26.05 25.30
CA LYS A 75 -5.16 -27.21 24.40
C LYS A 75 -5.79 -26.99 23.02
N LYS A 76 -6.69 -26.01 22.88
CA LYS A 76 -7.24 -25.60 21.57
C LYS A 76 -6.20 -24.91 20.70
N PHE A 77 -5.20 -24.30 21.33
CA PHE A 77 -4.11 -23.60 20.63
C PHE A 77 -2.82 -24.41 20.75
N SER A 78 -2.10 -24.62 19.65
CA SER A 78 -0.75 -25.18 19.75
C SER A 78 0.22 -24.14 20.29
N PRO A 79 1.26 -24.53 21.06
CA PRO A 79 2.28 -23.60 21.57
C PRO A 79 2.91 -22.76 20.44
N SER A 80 3.19 -23.37 19.27
CA SER A 80 3.72 -22.65 18.10
C SER A 80 2.76 -21.59 17.57
N SER A 81 1.44 -21.86 17.61
CA SER A 81 0.42 -20.89 17.22
C SER A 81 0.38 -19.69 18.18
N LEU A 82 0.46 -19.91 19.49
CA LEU A 82 0.50 -18.84 20.49
C LEU A 82 1.75 -17.97 20.35
N ILE A 83 2.90 -18.56 20.08
CA ILE A 83 4.15 -17.83 19.81
C ILE A 83 3.95 -16.95 18.56
N THR A 84 3.44 -17.50 17.47
CA THR A 84 3.21 -16.75 16.22
C THR A 84 2.25 -15.58 16.44
N ARG A 85 1.16 -15.77 17.21
CA ARG A 85 0.18 -14.73 17.54
C ARG A 85 0.79 -13.62 18.39
N THR A 86 1.71 -13.97 19.29
CA THR A 86 2.37 -13.00 20.18
C THR A 86 3.50 -12.22 19.50
N THR A 87 4.05 -12.75 18.41
CA THR A 87 5.17 -12.17 17.69
C THR A 87 4.75 -11.66 16.32
N ASN A 88 4.64 -12.55 15.35
CA ASN A 88 4.45 -12.21 13.93
C ASN A 88 3.11 -11.54 13.64
N ASP A 89 2.00 -12.04 14.23
CA ASP A 89 0.67 -11.47 13.97
C ASP A 89 0.57 -10.04 14.51
N ILE A 90 1.14 -9.75 15.67
CA ILE A 90 1.21 -8.37 16.20
C ILE A 90 2.07 -7.48 15.30
N THR A 91 3.22 -7.98 14.82
CA THR A 91 4.09 -7.23 13.91
C THR A 91 3.40 -6.90 12.59
N GLN A 92 2.54 -7.79 12.05
CA GLN A 92 1.74 -7.50 10.85
C GLN A 92 0.75 -6.34 11.09
N ILE A 93 0.11 -6.30 12.24
CA ILE A 93 -0.81 -5.20 12.59
C ILE A 93 -0.04 -3.92 12.86
N GLU A 94 1.10 -4.01 13.57
CA GLU A 94 1.99 -2.88 13.82
C GLU A 94 2.43 -2.21 12.51
N PHE A 95 2.82 -3.02 11.51
CA PHE A 95 3.20 -2.54 10.19
C PHE A 95 2.02 -1.87 9.45
N LEU A 96 0.82 -2.48 9.51
CA LEU A 96 -0.38 -1.85 8.95
C LEU A 96 -0.69 -0.51 9.63
N ILE A 97 -0.56 -0.42 10.96
CA ILE A 97 -0.82 0.84 11.69
C ILE A 97 0.21 1.90 11.28
N ALA A 98 1.50 1.57 11.28
CA ALA A 98 2.58 2.50 10.95
C ALA A 98 2.46 3.04 9.52
N MET A 99 2.34 2.16 8.52
CA MET A 99 2.17 2.56 7.13
C MET A 99 0.75 3.05 6.83
N GLY A 100 -0.26 2.35 7.34
CA GLY A 100 -1.66 2.67 7.08
C GLY A 100 -2.03 4.07 7.55
N LEU A 101 -1.67 4.46 8.78
CA LEU A 101 -1.94 5.81 9.28
C LEU A 101 -1.29 6.89 8.40
N THR A 102 -0.02 6.67 8.02
CA THR A 102 0.70 7.62 7.16
C THR A 102 0.01 7.77 5.80
N LEU A 103 -0.32 6.65 5.15
CA LEU A 103 -0.92 6.64 3.82
C LEU A 103 -2.39 7.11 3.84
N MET A 104 -3.18 6.68 4.85
CA MET A 104 -4.59 7.07 4.98
C MET A 104 -4.78 8.56 5.23
N ILE A 105 -3.83 9.20 5.89
CA ILE A 105 -3.89 10.65 6.13
C ILE A 105 -3.34 11.39 4.90
N LYS A 106 -2.16 10.98 4.41
CA LYS A 106 -1.46 11.68 3.35
C LYS A 106 -2.19 11.59 2.00
N ALA A 107 -2.68 10.42 1.62
CA ALA A 107 -3.26 10.21 0.30
C ALA A 107 -4.54 11.03 0.06
N PRO A 108 -5.56 11.05 0.95
CA PRO A 108 -6.74 11.88 0.72
C PRO A 108 -6.42 13.38 0.72
N ILE A 109 -5.54 13.83 1.64
CA ILE A 109 -5.17 15.25 1.72
C ILE A 109 -4.48 15.68 0.43
N THR A 110 -3.50 14.90 -0.06
CA THR A 110 -2.79 15.23 -1.31
C THR A 110 -3.70 15.13 -2.52
N ALA A 111 -4.62 14.15 -2.57
CA ALA A 111 -5.60 14.01 -3.66
C ALA A 111 -6.54 15.22 -3.71
N VAL A 112 -7.19 15.56 -2.59
CA VAL A 112 -8.12 16.70 -2.51
C VAL A 112 -7.39 18.00 -2.86
N TRP A 113 -6.21 18.23 -2.28
CA TRP A 113 -5.41 19.40 -2.56
C TRP A 113 -5.03 19.51 -4.05
N ALA A 114 -4.54 18.41 -4.64
CA ALA A 114 -4.16 18.40 -6.04
C ALA A 114 -5.36 18.60 -6.96
N VAL A 115 -6.50 17.96 -6.69
CA VAL A 115 -7.75 18.13 -7.47
C VAL A 115 -8.23 19.58 -7.40
N THR A 116 -8.27 20.21 -6.23
CA THR A 116 -8.69 21.61 -6.10
C THR A 116 -7.79 22.57 -6.88
N LYS A 117 -6.49 22.27 -6.96
CA LYS A 117 -5.53 23.05 -7.75
C LYS A 117 -5.66 22.83 -9.27
N ILE A 118 -6.09 21.64 -9.69
CA ILE A 118 -6.29 21.29 -11.09
C ILE A 118 -7.56 21.92 -11.67
N VAL A 119 -8.71 21.76 -10.99
CA VAL A 119 -10.02 22.17 -11.50
C VAL A 119 -10.08 23.67 -11.83
N ASN A 120 -9.32 24.49 -11.12
CA ASN A 120 -9.31 25.94 -11.32
C ASN A 120 -8.39 26.44 -12.46
N LYS A 121 -7.65 25.54 -13.15
CA LYS A 121 -6.65 25.96 -14.16
C LYS A 121 -7.08 25.75 -15.61
N SER A 122 -7.67 24.60 -15.94
CA SER A 122 -8.17 24.25 -17.28
C SER A 122 -9.10 23.08 -17.22
N ILE A 123 -10.20 23.16 -17.96
CA ILE A 123 -11.20 22.07 -18.04
C ILE A 123 -10.65 20.90 -18.85
N GLU A 124 -9.94 21.17 -19.95
CA GLU A 124 -9.40 20.14 -20.86
C GLU A 124 -8.41 19.23 -20.14
N TRP A 125 -7.47 19.80 -19.41
CA TRP A 125 -6.50 19.03 -18.62
C TRP A 125 -7.15 18.31 -17.44
N SER A 126 -8.20 18.92 -16.84
CA SER A 126 -8.95 18.29 -15.73
C SER A 126 -9.70 17.05 -16.19
N ILE A 127 -10.33 17.10 -17.37
CA ILE A 127 -11.00 15.95 -17.98
C ILE A 127 -9.99 14.84 -18.28
N LEU A 128 -8.84 15.17 -18.88
CA LEU A 128 -7.78 14.21 -19.18
C LEU A 128 -7.28 13.50 -17.91
N THR A 129 -7.06 14.27 -16.82
CA THR A 129 -6.66 13.70 -15.53
C THR A 129 -7.76 12.83 -14.93
N GLY A 130 -9.02 13.24 -15.04
CA GLY A 130 -10.17 12.46 -14.60
C GLY A 130 -10.27 11.11 -15.32
N VAL A 131 -10.07 11.10 -16.63
CA VAL A 131 -10.02 9.87 -17.44
C VAL A 131 -8.86 8.97 -17.01
N ALA A 132 -7.67 9.53 -16.81
CA ALA A 132 -6.51 8.77 -16.34
C ALA A 132 -6.76 8.12 -14.97
N VAL A 133 -7.33 8.84 -14.02
CA VAL A 133 -7.72 8.31 -12.70
C VAL A 133 -8.76 7.21 -12.84
N LEU A 134 -9.76 7.40 -13.70
CA LEU A 134 -10.80 6.40 -13.93
C LEU A 134 -10.21 5.11 -14.54
N VAL A 135 -9.31 5.21 -15.50
CA VAL A 135 -8.59 4.07 -16.07
C VAL A 135 -7.80 3.32 -14.99
N LEU A 136 -7.11 4.05 -14.10
CA LEU A 136 -6.38 3.45 -12.98
C LEU A 136 -7.31 2.70 -12.02
N LEU A 137 -8.43 3.33 -11.62
CA LEU A 137 -9.39 2.70 -10.72
C LEU A 137 -10.00 1.44 -11.31
N ILE A 138 -10.36 1.47 -12.61
CA ILE A 138 -10.85 0.30 -13.33
C ILE A 138 -9.78 -0.79 -13.36
N THR A 139 -8.54 -0.45 -13.68
CA THR A 139 -7.43 -1.42 -13.74
C THR A 139 -7.20 -2.09 -12.38
N ILE A 140 -7.12 -1.29 -11.31
CA ILE A 140 -6.97 -1.80 -9.95
C ILE A 140 -8.16 -2.70 -9.58
N GLY A 141 -9.38 -2.26 -9.88
CA GLY A 141 -10.61 -3.02 -9.63
C GLY A 141 -10.62 -4.39 -10.35
N ILE A 142 -10.27 -4.42 -11.63
CA ILE A 142 -10.20 -5.64 -12.42
C ILE A 142 -9.17 -6.62 -11.81
N ILE A 143 -7.96 -6.13 -11.51
CA ILE A 143 -6.91 -6.97 -10.92
C ILE A 143 -7.35 -7.53 -9.57
N MET A 144 -7.95 -6.70 -8.72
CA MET A 144 -8.47 -7.15 -7.42
C MET A 144 -9.55 -8.22 -7.56
N ILE A 145 -10.52 -8.03 -8.47
CA ILE A 145 -11.59 -9.02 -8.72
C ILE A 145 -11.01 -10.35 -9.20
N ILE A 146 -9.98 -10.33 -10.06
CA ILE A 146 -9.37 -11.54 -10.60
C ILE A 146 -8.47 -12.23 -9.55
N VAL A 147 -7.69 -11.49 -8.80
CA VAL A 147 -6.63 -12.05 -7.92
C VAL A 147 -7.15 -12.43 -6.54
N MET A 148 -8.13 -11.69 -5.98
CA MET A 148 -8.64 -11.98 -4.63
C MET A 148 -9.17 -13.43 -4.46
N PRO A 149 -10.01 -13.98 -5.36
CA PRO A 149 -10.44 -15.37 -5.22
C PRO A 149 -9.29 -16.38 -5.37
N LYS A 150 -8.26 -16.03 -6.15
CA LYS A 150 -7.08 -16.88 -6.35
C LYS A 150 -6.17 -16.99 -5.11
N PHE A 151 -6.17 -15.98 -4.25
CA PHE A 151 -5.49 -16.07 -2.95
C PHE A 151 -6.06 -17.19 -2.07
N LYS A 152 -7.37 -17.41 -2.09
CA LYS A 152 -7.99 -18.51 -1.36
C LYS A 152 -7.49 -19.86 -1.87
N ILE A 153 -7.38 -20.03 -3.18
CA ILE A 153 -6.83 -21.25 -3.80
C ILE A 153 -5.38 -21.48 -3.38
N VAL A 154 -4.56 -20.40 -3.32
CA VAL A 154 -3.17 -20.52 -2.82
C VAL A 154 -3.14 -21.03 -1.39
N GLN A 155 -4.02 -20.53 -0.50
CA GLN A 155 -4.09 -21.01 0.88
C GLN A 155 -4.49 -22.48 0.95
N GLU A 156 -5.50 -22.92 0.21
CA GLU A 156 -5.92 -24.32 0.14
C GLU A 156 -4.81 -25.24 -0.37
N LEU A 157 -4.02 -24.78 -1.36
CA LEU A 157 -2.88 -25.54 -1.88
C LEU A 157 -1.71 -25.57 -0.88
N LEU A 158 -1.47 -24.47 -0.15
CA LEU A 158 -0.47 -24.41 0.90
C LEU A 158 -0.80 -25.39 2.05
N ASP A 159 -2.07 -25.46 2.44
CA ASP A 159 -2.54 -26.41 3.44
C ASP A 159 -2.33 -27.86 2.98
N LYS A 160 -2.56 -28.14 1.70
CA LYS A 160 -2.27 -29.46 1.11
C LYS A 160 -0.79 -29.81 1.10
N VAL A 161 0.08 -28.84 0.76
CA VAL A 161 1.55 -29.02 0.85
C VAL A 161 1.95 -29.35 2.29
N ASN A 162 1.46 -28.58 3.26
CA ASN A 162 1.72 -28.82 4.67
C ASN A 162 1.24 -30.19 5.14
N MET A 163 0.05 -30.60 4.67
CA MET A 163 -0.52 -31.91 5.00
C MET A 163 0.36 -33.06 4.48
N VAL A 164 0.76 -33.03 3.20
CA VAL A 164 1.63 -34.07 2.59
C VAL A 164 3.00 -34.09 3.24
N THR A 165 3.58 -32.91 3.54
CA THR A 165 4.86 -32.82 4.26
C THR A 165 4.76 -33.44 5.65
N ARG A 166 3.70 -33.14 6.40
CA ARG A 166 3.47 -33.73 7.73
C ARG A 166 3.26 -35.23 7.66
N GLU A 167 2.47 -35.73 6.70
CA GLU A 167 2.23 -37.15 6.43
C GLU A 167 3.56 -37.85 6.19
N ASN A 168 4.41 -37.31 5.31
CA ASN A 168 5.71 -37.88 4.98
C ASN A 168 6.64 -37.90 6.20
N LEU A 169 6.75 -36.78 6.95
CA LEU A 169 7.61 -36.70 8.15
C LEU A 169 7.15 -37.67 9.24
N THR A 170 5.85 -37.83 9.45
CA THR A 170 5.31 -38.74 10.46
C THR A 170 5.51 -40.19 10.06
N GLY A 171 5.33 -40.50 8.74
CA GLY A 171 5.45 -41.83 8.17
C GLY A 171 6.81 -42.20 7.60
N ILE A 172 7.86 -41.40 7.82
CA ILE A 172 9.17 -41.53 7.13
C ILE A 172 9.80 -42.94 7.26
N ARG A 173 9.58 -43.60 8.40
CA ARG A 173 10.09 -44.95 8.62
C ARG A 173 9.35 -46.00 7.73
N VAL A 174 8.05 -45.81 7.56
CA VAL A 174 7.22 -46.67 6.69
C VAL A 174 7.58 -46.41 5.23
N VAL A 175 7.71 -45.15 4.82
CA VAL A 175 8.11 -44.79 3.45
C VAL A 175 9.42 -45.47 3.08
N ARG A 176 10.46 -45.40 3.96
CA ARG A 176 11.74 -46.06 3.76
C ARG A 176 11.68 -47.59 3.80
N ALA A 177 10.85 -48.13 4.67
CA ALA A 177 10.71 -49.59 4.76
C ALA A 177 10.10 -50.23 3.51
N PHE A 178 9.26 -49.49 2.79
CA PHE A 178 8.59 -49.94 1.56
C PHE A 178 9.21 -49.37 0.27
N ASN A 179 10.35 -48.61 0.35
CA ASN A 179 10.99 -47.91 -0.77
C ASN A 179 10.00 -47.06 -1.57
N ALA A 180 9.12 -46.32 -0.84
CA ALA A 180 8.04 -45.55 -1.44
C ALA A 180 8.40 -44.02 -1.54
N GLU A 181 9.69 -43.68 -1.55
CA GLU A 181 10.18 -42.30 -1.62
C GLU A 181 9.71 -41.61 -2.90
N GLU A 182 9.87 -42.26 -4.05
CA GLU A 182 9.48 -41.73 -5.36
C GLU A 182 7.97 -41.45 -5.42
N TYR A 183 7.15 -42.31 -4.86
CA TYR A 183 5.70 -42.08 -4.76
C TYR A 183 5.37 -40.84 -3.93
N GLN A 184 6.07 -40.62 -2.81
CA GLN A 184 5.87 -39.44 -1.96
C GLN A 184 6.39 -38.16 -2.61
N GLU A 185 7.49 -38.24 -3.34
CA GLU A 185 8.04 -37.11 -4.12
C GLU A 185 7.05 -36.72 -5.21
N ASP A 186 6.54 -37.64 -6.00
CA ASP A 186 5.55 -37.37 -7.04
C ASP A 186 4.26 -36.76 -6.47
N LYS A 187 3.79 -37.30 -5.33
CA LYS A 187 2.62 -36.75 -4.62
C LYS A 187 2.85 -35.29 -4.18
N PHE A 188 4.03 -35.01 -3.62
CA PHE A 188 4.42 -33.67 -3.21
C PHE A 188 4.58 -32.74 -4.41
N GLU A 189 5.31 -33.15 -5.45
CA GLU A 189 5.53 -32.34 -6.66
C GLU A 189 4.22 -32.00 -7.36
N GLY A 190 3.29 -32.94 -7.44
CA GLY A 190 1.98 -32.70 -8.05
C GLY A 190 1.21 -31.55 -7.39
N ILE A 191 1.29 -31.42 -6.06
CA ILE A 191 0.66 -30.32 -5.31
C ILE A 191 1.50 -29.06 -5.40
N ASN A 192 2.81 -29.17 -5.25
CA ASN A 192 3.75 -28.06 -5.31
C ASN A 192 3.72 -27.34 -6.67
N ASN A 193 3.63 -28.09 -7.76
CA ASN A 193 3.47 -27.54 -9.11
C ASN A 193 2.16 -26.76 -9.28
N LYS A 194 1.05 -27.23 -8.69
CA LYS A 194 -0.23 -26.50 -8.69
C LYS A 194 -0.11 -25.20 -7.89
N LEU A 195 0.51 -25.26 -6.73
CA LEU A 195 0.77 -24.08 -5.88
C LEU A 195 1.64 -23.06 -6.62
N THR A 196 2.76 -23.50 -7.20
CA THR A 196 3.68 -22.67 -7.95
C THR A 196 3.00 -21.96 -9.12
N LYS A 197 2.22 -22.69 -9.94
CA LYS A 197 1.46 -22.11 -11.05
C LYS A 197 0.48 -21.03 -10.57
N GLN A 198 -0.20 -21.28 -9.46
CA GLN A 198 -1.15 -20.32 -8.91
C GLN A 198 -0.46 -19.08 -8.31
N GLN A 199 0.69 -19.27 -7.66
CA GLN A 199 1.50 -18.16 -7.15
C GLN A 199 2.08 -17.32 -8.29
N ILE A 200 2.61 -17.96 -9.35
CA ILE A 200 3.11 -17.25 -10.55
C ILE A 200 1.98 -16.40 -11.15
N PHE A 201 0.78 -16.97 -11.32
CA PHE A 201 -0.36 -16.22 -11.83
C PHE A 201 -0.68 -14.99 -10.99
N ASN A 202 -0.80 -15.14 -9.67
CA ASN A 202 -1.10 -14.04 -8.76
C ASN A 202 0.00 -12.97 -8.78
N GLN A 203 1.27 -13.40 -8.71
CA GLN A 203 2.41 -12.49 -8.71
C GLN A 203 2.52 -11.72 -10.04
N THR A 204 2.32 -12.42 -11.17
CA THR A 204 2.34 -11.80 -12.49
C THR A 204 1.22 -10.78 -12.65
N ALA A 205 0.01 -11.12 -12.20
CA ALA A 205 -1.13 -10.19 -12.24
C ALA A 205 -0.86 -8.92 -11.43
N PHE A 206 -0.26 -9.03 -10.23
CA PHE A 206 0.15 -7.86 -9.45
C PHE A 206 1.30 -7.09 -10.11
N ASN A 207 2.26 -7.78 -10.69
CA ASN A 207 3.40 -7.13 -11.34
C ASN A 207 2.98 -6.31 -12.57
N TYR A 208 1.86 -6.64 -13.22
CA TYR A 208 1.31 -5.82 -14.31
C TYR A 208 0.78 -4.45 -13.84
N LEU A 209 0.47 -4.29 -12.54
CA LEU A 209 0.04 -2.98 -12.02
C LEU A 209 1.08 -1.91 -12.30
N ASN A 210 2.36 -2.15 -11.98
CA ASN A 210 3.41 -1.15 -12.13
C ASN A 210 3.59 -0.67 -13.59
N PRO A 211 3.78 -1.54 -14.60
CA PRO A 211 3.86 -1.11 -16.00
C PRO A 211 2.63 -0.34 -16.48
N ILE A 212 1.42 -0.79 -16.14
CA ILE A 212 0.18 -0.12 -16.54
C ILE A 212 0.11 1.27 -15.92
N MET A 213 0.50 1.41 -14.66
CA MET A 213 0.49 2.69 -13.97
C MET A 213 1.48 3.67 -14.57
N TYR A 214 2.71 3.23 -14.87
CA TYR A 214 3.69 4.06 -15.58
C TYR A 214 3.18 4.45 -16.97
N LEU A 215 2.54 3.52 -17.68
CA LEU A 215 1.95 3.78 -18.97
C LEU A 215 0.88 4.88 -18.89
N VAL A 216 -0.05 4.77 -17.94
CA VAL A 216 -1.08 5.80 -17.71
C VAL A 216 -0.45 7.14 -17.35
N MET A 217 0.59 7.14 -16.48
CA MET A 217 1.34 8.34 -16.11
C MET A 217 1.98 9.02 -17.32
N TYR A 218 2.66 8.25 -18.17
CA TYR A 218 3.31 8.80 -19.35
C TYR A 218 2.31 9.29 -20.40
N PHE A 219 1.21 8.56 -20.63
CA PHE A 219 0.14 9.02 -21.50
C PHE A 219 -0.54 10.28 -20.98
N LEU A 220 -0.77 10.38 -19.66
CA LEU A 220 -1.29 11.59 -19.07
C LEU A 220 -0.34 12.76 -19.28
N THR A 221 0.95 12.58 -19.02
CA THR A 221 1.98 13.61 -19.22
C THR A 221 2.04 14.04 -20.68
N LEU A 222 2.08 13.08 -21.60
CA LEU A 222 2.05 13.35 -23.05
C LEU A 222 0.79 14.14 -23.46
N GLY A 223 -0.38 13.73 -22.96
CA GLY A 223 -1.64 14.41 -23.25
C GLY A 223 -1.69 15.83 -22.70
N ILE A 224 -1.16 16.07 -21.49
CA ILE A 224 -1.06 17.43 -20.92
C ILE A 224 -0.16 18.31 -21.79
N TYR A 225 1.00 17.82 -22.24
CA TYR A 225 1.90 18.58 -23.10
C TYR A 225 1.31 18.78 -24.49
N PHE A 226 0.63 17.78 -25.06
CA PHE A 226 0.00 17.89 -26.37
C PHE A 226 -1.15 18.93 -26.38
N ILE A 227 -2.08 18.82 -25.43
CA ILE A 227 -3.16 19.80 -25.27
C ILE A 227 -2.58 21.17 -24.92
N GLY A 228 -1.55 21.21 -24.06
CA GLY A 228 -0.85 22.44 -23.70
C GLY A 228 -0.22 23.12 -24.90
N ALA A 229 0.41 22.38 -25.80
CA ALA A 229 0.99 22.93 -27.02
C ALA A 229 -0.08 23.55 -27.94
N ILE A 230 -1.25 22.91 -28.07
CA ILE A 230 -2.38 23.46 -28.85
C ILE A 230 -2.88 24.75 -28.20
N LEU A 231 -3.16 24.74 -26.90
CA LEU A 231 -3.64 25.92 -26.16
C LEU A 231 -2.65 27.09 -26.23
N ILE A 232 -1.34 26.80 -26.12
CA ILE A 232 -0.30 27.83 -26.24
C ILE A 232 -0.19 28.37 -27.67
N ASN A 233 -0.38 27.52 -28.70
CA ASN A 233 -0.35 27.96 -30.10
C ASN A 233 -1.49 28.94 -30.39
N ASP A 234 -2.69 28.64 -29.88
CA ASP A 234 -3.89 29.43 -30.14
C ASP A 234 -4.00 30.70 -29.26
N ALA A 235 -3.17 30.80 -28.21
CA ALA A 235 -3.18 31.92 -27.29
C ALA A 235 -2.44 33.16 -27.83
N GLY A 236 -2.83 34.33 -27.34
CA GLY A 236 -2.12 35.59 -27.57
C GLY A 236 -0.71 35.63 -26.97
N MET A 237 0.15 36.50 -27.50
CA MET A 237 1.58 36.54 -27.14
C MET A 237 1.83 36.70 -25.63
N GLY A 238 0.95 37.41 -24.92
CA GLY A 238 1.07 37.63 -23.46
C GLY A 238 0.65 36.41 -22.63
N ASP A 239 -0.29 35.62 -23.14
CA ASP A 239 -0.86 34.47 -22.42
C ASP A 239 -0.02 33.19 -22.57
N LYS A 240 0.84 33.12 -23.59
CA LYS A 240 1.69 31.94 -23.88
C LYS A 240 2.57 31.57 -22.69
N ILE A 241 3.19 32.56 -22.05
CA ILE A 241 4.09 32.37 -20.89
C ILE A 241 3.30 31.84 -19.69
N VAL A 242 2.12 32.41 -19.46
CA VAL A 242 1.23 32.01 -18.35
C VAL A 242 0.72 30.57 -18.55
N LEU A 243 0.29 30.24 -19.77
CA LEU A 243 -0.16 28.88 -20.12
C LEU A 243 0.95 27.84 -19.99
N PHE A 244 2.17 28.18 -20.42
CA PHE A 244 3.33 27.30 -20.24
C PHE A 244 3.62 27.03 -18.75
N GLY A 245 3.62 28.07 -17.90
CA GLY A 245 3.75 27.93 -16.46
C GLY A 245 2.64 27.07 -15.85
N ASN A 246 1.40 27.30 -16.28
CA ASN A 246 0.25 26.49 -15.83
C ASN A 246 0.35 25.02 -16.24
N MET A 247 0.85 24.72 -17.43
CA MET A 247 1.08 23.35 -17.92
C MET A 247 2.06 22.59 -17.01
N ILE A 248 3.17 23.22 -16.59
CA ILE A 248 4.15 22.62 -15.68
C ILE A 248 3.50 22.31 -14.32
N VAL A 249 2.79 23.31 -13.77
CA VAL A 249 2.09 23.14 -12.48
C VAL A 249 1.04 22.06 -12.56
N PHE A 250 0.26 22.05 -13.61
CA PHE A 250 -0.79 21.08 -13.85
C PHE A 250 -0.21 19.65 -13.93
N SER A 251 0.86 19.46 -14.71
CA SER A 251 1.55 18.17 -14.81
C SER A 251 2.01 17.67 -13.43
N SER A 252 2.56 18.55 -12.60
CA SER A 252 3.02 18.21 -11.24
C SER A 252 1.87 17.80 -10.32
N TYR A 253 0.73 18.49 -10.37
CA TYR A 253 -0.44 18.12 -9.57
C TYR A 253 -1.15 16.86 -10.09
N ALA A 254 -1.23 16.68 -11.40
CA ALA A 254 -1.78 15.47 -12.01
C ALA A 254 -1.00 14.22 -11.56
N MET A 255 0.33 14.30 -11.51
CA MET A 255 1.17 13.26 -10.96
C MET A 255 0.89 12.99 -9.48
N GLN A 256 0.66 14.04 -8.67
CA GLN A 256 0.31 13.87 -7.26
C GLN A 256 -1.05 13.18 -7.09
N VAL A 257 -2.05 13.48 -7.94
CA VAL A 257 -3.34 12.78 -7.92
C VAL A 257 -3.12 11.29 -8.15
N ILE A 258 -2.42 10.91 -9.21
CA ILE A 258 -2.14 9.50 -9.53
C ILE A 258 -1.41 8.80 -8.37
N MET A 259 -0.35 9.42 -7.83
CA MET A 259 0.42 8.86 -6.71
C MET A 259 -0.44 8.70 -5.45
N SER A 260 -1.39 9.60 -5.22
CA SER A 260 -2.32 9.48 -4.08
C SER A 260 -3.25 8.26 -4.21
N PHE A 261 -3.79 8.00 -5.40
CA PHE A 261 -4.58 6.80 -5.66
C PHE A 261 -3.76 5.51 -5.54
N LEU A 262 -2.49 5.55 -5.94
CA LEU A 262 -1.52 4.47 -5.70
C LEU A 262 -1.35 4.14 -4.23
N MET A 263 -1.13 5.16 -3.42
CA MET A 263 -0.98 5.00 -1.98
C MET A 263 -2.23 4.37 -1.36
N LEU A 264 -3.44 4.77 -1.81
CA LEU A 264 -4.68 4.15 -1.37
C LEU A 264 -4.77 2.67 -1.78
N ALA A 265 -4.38 2.33 -3.02
CA ALA A 265 -4.37 0.94 -3.48
C ALA A 265 -3.43 0.05 -2.64
N MET A 266 -2.27 0.56 -2.21
CA MET A 266 -1.34 -0.18 -1.33
C MET A 266 -1.99 -0.55 0.02
N ILE A 267 -2.80 0.34 0.59
CA ILE A 267 -3.50 0.06 1.85
C ILE A 267 -4.45 -1.13 1.68
N PHE A 268 -5.23 -1.14 0.58
CA PHE A 268 -6.14 -2.25 0.29
C PHE A 268 -5.44 -3.60 0.13
N MET A 269 -4.21 -3.63 -0.36
CA MET A 269 -3.41 -4.86 -0.45
C MET A 269 -2.90 -5.36 0.90
N MET A 270 -2.68 -4.45 1.86
CA MET A 270 -2.19 -4.81 3.20
C MET A 270 -3.32 -5.23 4.15
N LEU A 271 -4.52 -4.69 3.96
CA LEU A 271 -5.66 -4.88 4.86
C LEU A 271 -6.04 -6.36 5.12
N PRO A 272 -6.10 -7.26 4.10
CA PRO A 272 -6.47 -8.65 4.31
C PRO A 272 -5.53 -9.40 5.25
N ARG A 273 -4.22 -9.17 5.13
CA ARG A 273 -3.21 -9.83 5.98
C ARG A 273 -3.36 -9.41 7.45
N ALA A 274 -3.47 -8.12 7.69
CA ALA A 274 -3.66 -7.60 9.03
C ALA A 274 -5.01 -8.00 9.64
N SER A 275 -6.07 -8.10 8.84
CA SER A 275 -7.39 -8.57 9.27
C SER A 275 -7.34 -10.03 9.77
N VAL A 276 -6.63 -10.91 9.07
CA VAL A 276 -6.43 -12.31 9.52
C VAL A 276 -5.63 -12.35 10.83
N SER A 277 -4.54 -11.58 10.94
CA SER A 277 -3.75 -11.51 12.17
C SER A 277 -4.55 -10.94 13.35
N ALA A 278 -5.36 -9.91 13.11
CA ALA A 278 -6.26 -9.34 14.11
C ALA A 278 -7.31 -10.37 14.59
N LYS A 279 -7.91 -11.13 13.68
CA LYS A 279 -8.84 -12.20 14.03
C LYS A 279 -8.18 -13.24 14.92
N ARG A 280 -6.98 -13.71 14.59
CA ARG A 280 -6.22 -14.70 15.38
C ARG A 280 -5.89 -14.19 16.76
N ILE A 281 -5.52 -12.92 16.91
CA ILE A 281 -5.25 -12.30 18.19
C ILE A 281 -6.53 -12.22 19.02
N ASN A 282 -7.65 -11.79 18.42
CA ASN A 282 -8.93 -11.69 19.10
C ASN A 282 -9.45 -13.06 19.57
N GLU A 283 -9.26 -14.13 18.80
CA GLU A 283 -9.59 -15.51 19.23
C GLU A 283 -8.96 -15.89 20.57
N VAL A 284 -7.74 -15.42 20.84
CA VAL A 284 -7.08 -15.68 22.14
C VAL A 284 -7.57 -14.71 23.20
N LEU A 285 -7.76 -13.43 22.86
CA LEU A 285 -8.23 -12.43 23.82
C LEU A 285 -9.68 -12.68 24.28
N ASP A 286 -10.52 -13.23 23.41
CA ASP A 286 -11.94 -13.53 23.65
C ASP A 286 -12.15 -14.94 24.27
N SER A 287 -11.11 -15.79 24.35
CA SER A 287 -11.21 -17.10 25.01
C SER A 287 -11.59 -16.96 26.48
N ASP A 288 -12.39 -17.91 27.01
CA ASP A 288 -12.97 -17.82 28.34
C ASP A 288 -11.91 -17.86 29.46
N HIS A 289 -12.08 -17.02 30.46
CA HIS A 289 -11.29 -17.11 31.69
C HIS A 289 -11.70 -18.39 32.42
N GLY A 290 -10.78 -19.33 32.57
CA GLY A 290 -11.02 -20.45 33.48
C GLY A 290 -11.49 -19.93 34.84
N ASN A 291 -12.67 -20.40 35.24
CA ASN A 291 -13.35 -19.96 36.46
C ASN A 291 -12.37 -20.02 37.66
N ARG A 292 -11.91 -18.88 38.11
CA ARG A 292 -11.08 -18.74 39.33
C ARG A 292 -11.84 -19.14 40.64
N SER A 293 -13.11 -19.56 40.51
CA SER A 293 -13.98 -19.88 41.69
C SER A 293 -13.67 -21.22 42.36
N SER A 294 -12.65 -21.97 41.94
CA SER A 294 -12.29 -23.26 42.61
C SER A 294 -10.96 -23.22 43.36
N ARG A 295 -10.48 -22.01 43.73
CA ARG A 295 -9.33 -21.88 44.68
C ARG A 295 -9.74 -20.98 45.84
N ASN A 296 -10.63 -21.49 46.69
CA ASN A 296 -10.77 -21.14 48.09
C ASN A 296 -10.95 -22.43 48.88
#